data_907b9cf4b64921df6000a9205f5f9569
#
_entry.id   907b9cf4b64921df6000a9205f5f9569
#
_cell.length_a   1.000
_cell.length_b   1.000
_cell.length_c   1.000
_cell.angle_alpha   90.00
_cell.angle_beta   90.00
_cell.angle_gamma   90.00
#
_symmetry.space_group_name_H-M   'P 1'
#
loop_
_entity.id
_entity.type
_entity.pdbx_description
1 polymer ?
#
loop_
_entity_poly.entity_id
_entity_poly.type
_entity_poly.pdbx_seq_one_letter_code
_entity_poly.pdbx_strand_id
1 'polypeptide(L)'
;KIKFTYSPSNDGLCIGCNKVSKLSSFDYILYAHDDMYFLPNWDFLLIEEVKLLNTKKFYLSSIMINGDPKLNGHLNFHAGDTIENFDENYLLQNYNKPKHNDFQGSTWAPHLIHKDLWNEVGGFSEEFSPGMGSDPDLNMKLWKAGVRIFKCIGKSRVYHFGSVTVHKNQKNFFKKNQGSIANKIFLLKWGVSIKFFKKHYLKSHLFHNENLNEPKKDLLYYVDLIKDKFSYFYYKFFSSIRLK
;
A
#
# COMPACT_ATOMS: atom_id res chain seq x y z
N LYS A 1 19.85 -14.04 12.13
CA LYS A 1 19.02 -15.24 12.36
C LYS A 1 17.61 -14.96 11.85
N ILE A 2 17.11 -15.79 10.92
CA ILE A 2 15.74 -15.69 10.39
C ILE A 2 14.76 -16.16 11.46
N LYS A 3 13.68 -15.39 11.66
CA LYS A 3 12.53 -15.78 12.47
C LYS A 3 11.33 -15.93 11.52
N PHE A 4 10.48 -16.91 11.76
CA PHE A 4 9.30 -17.16 10.94
C PHE A 4 8.11 -17.58 11.80
N THR A 5 6.91 -17.46 11.26
CA THR A 5 5.68 -18.04 11.81
C THR A 5 5.11 -19.03 10.80
N TYR A 6 4.32 -19.96 11.30
CA TYR A 6 3.61 -20.94 10.49
C TYR A 6 2.12 -20.93 10.82
N SER A 7 1.29 -21.06 9.81
CA SER A 7 -0.14 -21.31 9.97
C SER A 7 -0.53 -22.54 9.14
N PRO A 8 -1.27 -23.50 9.70
CA PRO A 8 -1.69 -24.70 8.97
C PRO A 8 -2.69 -24.40 7.86
N SER A 9 -3.32 -23.23 7.90
CA SER A 9 -4.24 -22.72 6.91
C SER A 9 -3.76 -21.38 6.34
N ASN A 10 -4.26 -21.01 5.15
CA ASN A 10 -4.00 -19.69 4.59
C ASN A 10 -4.85 -18.63 5.31
N ASP A 11 -4.31 -18.00 6.33
CA ASP A 11 -4.98 -16.94 7.12
C ASP A 11 -5.08 -15.61 6.36
N GLY A 12 -4.42 -15.51 5.21
CA GLY A 12 -4.32 -14.28 4.43
C GLY A 12 -3.24 -13.32 4.93
N LEU A 13 -2.98 -12.30 4.10
CA LEU A 13 -1.89 -11.36 4.29
C LEU A 13 -1.98 -10.59 5.63
N CYS A 14 -3.16 -10.06 5.95
CA CYS A 14 -3.31 -9.20 7.14
C CYS A 14 -2.94 -9.94 8.43
N ILE A 15 -3.47 -11.14 8.62
CA ILE A 15 -3.19 -11.97 9.79
C ILE A 15 -1.72 -12.42 9.80
N GLY A 16 -1.20 -12.88 8.65
CA GLY A 16 0.19 -13.31 8.51
C GLY A 16 1.18 -12.21 8.86
N CYS A 17 0.99 -11.00 8.32
CA CYS A 17 1.85 -9.85 8.62
C CYS A 17 1.77 -9.41 10.09
N ASN A 18 0.57 -9.40 10.67
CA ASN A 18 0.39 -9.09 12.08
C ASN A 18 1.11 -10.11 12.99
N LYS A 19 1.07 -11.40 12.63
CA LYS A 19 1.80 -12.45 13.37
C LYS A 19 3.32 -12.26 13.27
N VAL A 20 3.86 -12.08 12.05
CA VAL A 20 5.30 -12.00 11.84
C VAL A 20 5.90 -10.69 12.37
N SER A 21 5.16 -9.58 12.33
CA SER A 21 5.61 -8.29 12.86
C SER A 21 5.96 -8.33 14.35
N LYS A 22 5.30 -9.19 15.13
CA LYS A 22 5.59 -9.42 16.55
C LYS A 22 6.97 -10.03 16.79
N LEU A 23 7.56 -10.69 15.81
CA LEU A 23 8.91 -11.26 15.87
C LEU A 23 10.00 -10.24 15.58
N SER A 24 9.65 -9.05 15.08
CA SER A 24 10.61 -7.98 14.80
C SER A 24 11.28 -7.51 16.09
N SER A 25 12.62 -7.40 16.05
CA SER A 25 13.44 -6.86 17.14
C SER A 25 14.06 -5.49 16.82
N PHE A 26 13.78 -4.94 15.63
CA PHE A 26 14.29 -3.65 15.16
C PHE A 26 13.22 -2.55 15.25
N ASP A 27 13.67 -1.30 15.12
CA ASP A 27 12.81 -0.12 15.26
C ASP A 27 11.90 0.11 14.05
N TYR A 28 12.18 -0.55 12.93
CA TYR A 28 11.42 -0.39 11.71
C TYR A 28 10.82 -1.72 11.25
N ILE A 29 9.62 -1.65 10.68
CA ILE A 29 8.94 -2.73 10.00
C ILE A 29 8.88 -2.37 8.52
N LEU A 30 9.49 -3.21 7.69
CA LEU A 30 9.30 -3.21 6.25
C LEU A 30 8.31 -4.31 5.89
N TYR A 31 7.20 -3.90 5.28
CA TYR A 31 6.26 -4.82 4.64
C TYR A 31 6.59 -4.95 3.16
N ALA A 32 6.71 -6.16 2.67
CA ALA A 32 6.99 -6.49 1.28
C ALA A 32 6.24 -7.74 0.85
N HIS A 33 6.04 -7.89 -0.47
CA HIS A 33 5.47 -9.10 -1.05
C HIS A 33 6.57 -10.06 -1.50
N ASP A 34 6.24 -11.34 -1.63
CA ASP A 34 7.13 -12.41 -2.08
C ASP A 34 7.37 -12.40 -3.60
N ASP A 35 6.60 -11.61 -4.35
CA ASP A 35 6.75 -11.39 -5.79
C ASP A 35 7.50 -10.08 -6.13
N MET A 36 8.36 -9.60 -5.22
CA MET A 36 9.18 -8.39 -5.40
C MET A 36 10.67 -8.72 -5.47
N TYR A 37 11.34 -8.20 -6.49
CA TYR A 37 12.80 -8.20 -6.62
C TYR A 37 13.34 -6.83 -6.23
N PHE A 38 14.14 -6.79 -5.17
CA PHE A 38 14.70 -5.54 -4.63
C PHE A 38 15.94 -5.12 -5.39
N LEU A 39 15.96 -3.90 -5.90
CA LEU A 39 17.05 -3.35 -6.68
C LEU A 39 18.17 -2.77 -5.80
N PRO A 40 19.41 -2.64 -6.30
CA PRO A 40 20.54 -2.17 -5.49
C PRO A 40 20.27 -0.85 -4.75
N ASN A 41 20.70 -0.77 -3.49
CA ASN A 41 20.58 0.39 -2.61
C ASN A 41 19.15 0.81 -2.21
N TRP A 42 18.14 0.00 -2.47
CA TRP A 42 16.75 0.32 -2.14
C TRP A 42 16.55 0.62 -0.65
N ASP A 43 17.16 -0.17 0.23
CA ASP A 43 17.11 -0.05 1.69
C ASP A 43 17.91 1.15 2.20
N PHE A 44 19.12 1.34 1.69
CA PHE A 44 19.95 2.49 2.01
C PHE A 44 19.21 3.81 1.74
N LEU A 45 18.56 3.92 0.58
CA LEU A 45 17.80 5.11 0.19
C LEU A 45 16.59 5.38 1.10
N LEU A 46 15.90 4.33 1.57
CA LEU A 46 14.82 4.48 2.53
C LEU A 46 15.34 4.94 3.90
N ILE A 47 16.45 4.38 4.38
CA ILE A 47 17.04 4.74 5.68
C ILE A 47 17.63 6.15 5.65
N GLU A 48 18.27 6.58 4.55
CA GLU A 48 18.71 7.97 4.40
C GLU A 48 17.54 8.95 4.50
N GLU A 49 16.41 8.64 3.86
CA GLU A 49 15.20 9.45 4.01
C GLU A 49 14.72 9.51 5.46
N VAL A 50 14.65 8.36 6.16
CA VAL A 50 14.26 8.31 7.59
C VAL A 50 15.13 9.23 8.44
N LYS A 51 16.44 9.25 8.22
CA LYS A 51 17.37 10.13 8.96
C LYS A 51 17.05 11.62 8.75
N LEU A 52 16.60 12.00 7.55
CA LEU A 52 16.24 13.38 7.22
C LEU A 52 14.91 13.81 7.86
N LEU A 53 13.97 12.88 8.07
CA LEU A 53 12.63 13.22 8.54
C LEU A 53 12.58 13.66 10.00
N ASN A 54 13.51 13.24 10.83
CA ASN A 54 13.56 13.54 12.28
C ASN A 54 12.23 13.33 13.03
N THR A 55 11.45 12.32 12.60
CA THR A 55 10.17 11.93 13.19
C THR A 55 9.92 10.45 13.02
N LYS A 56 9.15 9.83 13.93
CA LYS A 56 8.66 8.46 13.81
C LYS A 56 7.33 8.36 13.03
N LYS A 57 6.67 9.50 12.76
CA LYS A 57 5.35 9.56 12.10
C LYS A 57 5.48 9.70 10.58
N PHE A 58 5.83 8.60 9.91
CA PHE A 58 5.96 8.54 8.46
C PHE A 58 5.49 7.18 7.91
N TYR A 59 5.18 7.19 6.61
CA TYR A 59 4.97 6.03 5.77
C TYR A 59 5.81 6.24 4.51
N LEU A 60 6.89 5.49 4.38
CA LEU A 60 7.77 5.55 3.21
C LEU A 60 7.60 4.29 2.37
N SER A 61 7.66 4.43 1.06
CA SER A 61 7.66 3.29 0.14
C SER A 61 8.71 3.44 -0.94
N SER A 62 9.13 2.31 -1.51
CA SER A 62 9.88 2.28 -2.75
C SER A 62 8.95 2.40 -3.94
N ILE A 63 9.46 2.90 -5.06
CA ILE A 63 8.71 2.89 -6.31
C ILE A 63 8.72 1.49 -6.91
N MET A 64 7.57 1.06 -7.41
CA MET A 64 7.46 -0.20 -8.14
C MET A 64 7.78 -0.01 -9.63
N ILE A 65 8.58 -0.91 -10.17
CA ILE A 65 8.76 -1.11 -11.61
C ILE A 65 7.90 -2.31 -11.99
N ASN A 66 7.02 -2.13 -12.96
CA ASN A 66 6.22 -3.22 -13.52
C ASN A 66 5.85 -2.93 -14.99
N GLY A 67 5.36 -3.94 -15.69
CA GLY A 67 4.97 -3.83 -17.10
C GLY A 67 3.60 -3.17 -17.33
N ASP A 68 2.87 -2.74 -16.30
CA ASP A 68 1.54 -2.10 -16.47
C ASP A 68 1.64 -0.57 -16.48
N PRO A 69 1.47 0.07 -17.66
CA PRO A 69 1.59 1.53 -17.80
C PRO A 69 0.43 2.32 -17.15
N LYS A 70 -0.62 1.65 -16.68
CA LYS A 70 -1.84 2.30 -16.16
C LYS A 70 -1.75 2.71 -14.70
N LEU A 71 -0.71 2.28 -13.98
CA LEU A 71 -0.57 2.56 -12.56
C LEU A 71 0.25 3.83 -12.33
N ASN A 72 -0.41 4.90 -11.90
CA ASN A 72 0.25 6.13 -11.47
C ASN A 72 1.20 5.85 -10.29
N GLY A 73 2.41 6.39 -10.36
CA GLY A 73 3.43 6.19 -9.31
C GLY A 73 4.25 4.90 -9.48
N HIS A 74 4.06 4.19 -10.59
CA HIS A 74 4.91 3.06 -10.98
C HIS A 74 5.75 3.43 -12.20
N LEU A 75 6.93 2.82 -12.30
CA LEU A 75 7.75 2.91 -13.51
C LEU A 75 7.34 1.82 -14.48
N ASN A 76 7.01 2.23 -15.69
CA ASN A 76 6.73 1.29 -16.77
C ASN A 76 8.05 0.77 -17.36
N PHE A 77 8.42 -0.44 -16.99
CA PHE A 77 9.60 -1.10 -17.50
C PHE A 77 9.41 -2.61 -17.36
N HIS A 78 9.60 -3.35 -18.44
CA HIS A 78 9.35 -4.79 -18.47
C HIS A 78 10.64 -5.58 -18.58
N ALA A 79 10.87 -6.46 -17.61
CA ALA A 79 12.00 -7.38 -17.57
C ALA A 79 11.56 -8.84 -17.31
N GLY A 80 10.30 -9.17 -17.58
CA GLY A 80 9.68 -10.49 -17.40
C GLY A 80 8.53 -10.47 -16.39
N ASP A 81 7.58 -11.38 -16.54
CA ASP A 81 6.39 -11.52 -15.66
C ASP A 81 6.50 -12.68 -14.70
N THR A 82 7.45 -13.58 -14.91
CA THR A 82 7.69 -14.77 -14.09
C THR A 82 9.18 -14.98 -13.89
N ILE A 83 9.55 -15.80 -12.91
CA ILE A 83 10.96 -16.14 -12.66
C ILE A 83 11.61 -16.77 -13.89
N GLU A 84 10.85 -17.55 -14.66
CA GLU A 84 11.36 -18.29 -15.82
C GLU A 84 11.72 -17.37 -17.02
N ASN A 85 11.04 -16.23 -17.16
CA ASN A 85 11.27 -15.26 -18.24
C ASN A 85 11.89 -13.95 -17.75
N PHE A 86 12.34 -13.90 -16.49
CA PHE A 86 12.94 -12.73 -15.88
C PHE A 86 14.36 -12.48 -16.39
N ASP A 87 14.56 -11.33 -17.05
CA ASP A 87 15.87 -10.85 -17.47
C ASP A 87 16.49 -9.91 -16.44
N GLU A 88 17.14 -10.50 -15.44
CA GLU A 88 17.81 -9.78 -14.36
C GLU A 88 18.91 -8.86 -14.89
N ASN A 89 19.71 -9.32 -15.85
CA ASN A 89 20.80 -8.52 -16.42
C ASN A 89 20.27 -7.27 -17.11
N TYR A 90 19.22 -7.43 -17.92
CA TYR A 90 18.57 -6.30 -18.57
C TYR A 90 17.96 -5.32 -17.56
N LEU A 91 17.31 -5.83 -16.52
CA LEU A 91 16.78 -5.01 -15.43
C LEU A 91 17.89 -4.20 -14.75
N LEU A 92 18.96 -4.84 -14.30
CA LEU A 92 20.07 -4.20 -13.58
C LEU A 92 20.82 -3.14 -14.41
N GLN A 93 20.91 -3.32 -15.72
CA GLN A 93 21.51 -2.36 -16.63
C GLN A 93 20.62 -1.14 -16.91
N ASN A 94 19.30 -1.25 -16.69
CA ASN A 94 18.35 -0.26 -17.16
C ASN A 94 17.49 0.38 -16.06
N TYR A 95 17.36 -0.22 -14.88
CA TYR A 95 16.41 0.22 -13.86
C TYR A 95 16.59 1.68 -13.41
N ASN A 96 17.79 2.25 -13.52
CA ASN A 96 18.09 3.63 -13.15
C ASN A 96 17.88 4.66 -14.28
N LYS A 97 17.69 4.21 -15.51
CA LYS A 97 17.51 5.11 -16.67
C LYS A 97 16.26 5.98 -16.59
N PRO A 98 15.08 5.44 -16.19
CA PRO A 98 13.90 6.26 -16.02
C PRO A 98 14.11 7.24 -14.86
N LYS A 99 14.05 8.54 -15.15
CA LYS A 99 14.00 9.57 -14.10
C LYS A 99 12.66 9.47 -13.39
N HIS A 100 12.70 9.58 -12.07
CA HIS A 100 11.50 9.58 -11.28
C HIS A 100 11.63 10.50 -10.06
N ASN A 101 10.63 11.33 -9.87
CA ASN A 101 10.53 12.16 -8.67
C ASN A 101 9.87 11.37 -7.54
N ASP A 102 9.99 11.86 -6.34
CA ASP A 102 9.25 11.33 -5.21
C ASP A 102 7.74 11.57 -5.40
N PHE A 103 6.93 10.57 -5.05
CA PHE A 103 5.47 10.65 -5.13
C PHE A 103 4.84 10.87 -3.77
N GLN A 104 3.71 11.57 -3.80
CA GLN A 104 2.85 11.80 -2.66
C GLN A 104 1.87 10.64 -2.48
N GLY A 105 1.62 10.24 -1.23
CA GLY A 105 0.50 9.40 -0.87
C GLY A 105 0.54 7.98 -1.41
N SER A 106 1.71 7.34 -1.39
CA SER A 106 1.84 5.92 -1.68
C SER A 106 0.90 5.07 -0.81
N THR A 107 0.27 4.06 -1.43
CA THR A 107 -0.62 3.10 -0.77
C THR A 107 -0.29 1.66 -1.19
N TRP A 108 0.97 1.33 -1.35
CA TRP A 108 1.43 0.01 -1.80
C TRP A 108 2.72 -0.44 -1.13
N ALA A 109 2.98 -1.75 -1.19
CA ALA A 109 4.25 -2.33 -0.79
C ALA A 109 5.36 -2.09 -1.85
N PRO A 110 6.66 -2.13 -1.47
CA PRO A 110 7.09 -2.25 -0.10
C PRO A 110 6.95 -0.93 0.65
N HIS A 111 6.65 -1.00 1.95
CA HIS A 111 6.62 0.21 2.75
C HIS A 111 7.34 0.04 4.09
N LEU A 112 7.92 1.12 4.57
CA LEU A 112 8.66 1.24 5.81
C LEU A 112 7.90 2.11 6.80
N ILE A 113 7.70 1.59 8.02
CA ILE A 113 7.01 2.26 9.12
C ILE A 113 7.83 2.08 10.40
N HIS A 114 7.83 3.06 11.30
CA HIS A 114 8.40 2.87 12.63
C HIS A 114 7.56 1.86 13.43
N LYS A 115 8.23 0.95 14.15
CA LYS A 115 7.57 -0.13 14.89
C LYS A 115 6.59 0.37 15.95
N ASP A 116 6.93 1.46 16.67
CA ASP A 116 6.02 2.06 17.65
C ASP A 116 4.72 2.50 16.98
N LEU A 117 4.81 3.12 15.81
CA LEU A 117 3.65 3.56 15.04
C LEU A 117 2.82 2.37 14.51
N TRP A 118 3.49 1.30 14.03
CA TRP A 118 2.81 0.05 13.65
C TRP A 118 2.02 -0.52 14.81
N ASN A 119 2.61 -0.57 16.02
CA ASN A 119 1.96 -1.07 17.22
C ASN A 119 0.81 -0.16 17.67
N GLU A 120 0.98 1.17 17.62
CA GLU A 120 -0.03 2.17 17.96
C GLU A 120 -1.30 1.98 17.12
N VAL A 121 -1.15 1.73 15.82
CA VAL A 121 -2.31 1.54 14.92
C VAL A 121 -2.79 0.08 14.83
N GLY A 122 -2.11 -0.86 15.48
CA GLY A 122 -2.46 -2.27 15.52
C GLY A 122 -2.23 -3.02 14.21
N GLY A 123 -1.23 -2.62 13.41
CA GLY A 123 -0.88 -3.29 12.15
C GLY A 123 -2.00 -3.27 11.10
N PHE A 124 -2.14 -4.33 10.31
CA PHE A 124 -3.24 -4.47 9.36
C PHE A 124 -4.55 -4.85 10.05
N SER A 125 -5.67 -4.35 9.52
CA SER A 125 -7.00 -4.74 9.99
C SER A 125 -7.42 -6.05 9.35
N GLU A 126 -7.74 -7.05 10.19
CA GLU A 126 -7.96 -8.43 9.73
C GLU A 126 -9.23 -8.62 8.92
N GLU A 127 -10.20 -7.71 9.03
CA GLU A 127 -11.40 -7.68 8.20
C GLU A 127 -11.11 -7.46 6.71
N PHE A 128 -9.91 -7.01 6.36
CA PHE A 128 -9.44 -6.92 4.96
C PHE A 128 -8.76 -8.19 4.46
N SER A 129 -8.69 -9.27 5.26
CA SER A 129 -8.18 -10.54 4.76
C SER A 129 -8.99 -11.02 3.53
N PRO A 130 -8.34 -11.57 2.51
CA PRO A 130 -6.93 -11.99 2.45
C PRO A 130 -5.91 -10.89 2.15
N GLY A 131 -6.31 -9.59 1.90
CA GLY A 131 -5.34 -8.51 1.72
C GLY A 131 -5.82 -7.30 0.92
N MET A 132 -6.83 -7.46 0.06
CA MET A 132 -7.30 -6.33 -0.77
C MET A 132 -7.86 -5.21 0.11
N GLY A 133 -7.37 -3.97 -0.13
CA GLY A 133 -7.80 -2.78 0.63
C GLY A 133 -7.10 -2.59 1.98
N SER A 134 -6.21 -3.50 2.38
CA SER A 134 -5.46 -3.40 3.65
C SER A 134 -4.49 -2.22 3.68
N ASP A 135 -3.78 -1.94 2.57
CA ASP A 135 -2.84 -0.81 2.50
C ASP A 135 -3.55 0.55 2.67
N PRO A 136 -4.61 0.90 1.92
CA PRO A 136 -5.32 2.15 2.17
C PRO A 136 -5.97 2.21 3.56
N ASP A 137 -6.41 1.08 4.13
CA ASP A 137 -6.92 1.04 5.51
C ASP A 137 -5.82 1.35 6.52
N LEU A 138 -4.65 0.72 6.37
CA LEU A 138 -3.48 1.04 7.19
C LEU A 138 -3.13 2.53 7.08
N ASN A 139 -3.10 3.08 5.86
CA ASN A 139 -2.82 4.50 5.65
C ASN A 139 -3.87 5.41 6.32
N MET A 140 -5.15 5.03 6.34
CA MET A 140 -6.17 5.77 7.07
C MET A 140 -5.95 5.72 8.58
N LYS A 141 -5.58 4.56 9.14
CA LYS A 141 -5.21 4.45 10.56
C LYS A 141 -4.00 5.33 10.89
N LEU A 142 -2.97 5.30 10.06
CA LEU A 142 -1.78 6.15 10.19
C LEU A 142 -2.14 7.64 10.11
N TRP A 143 -3.02 8.02 9.18
CA TRP A 143 -3.53 9.40 9.09
C TRP A 143 -4.21 9.83 10.40
N LYS A 144 -5.06 8.97 10.97
CA LYS A 144 -5.74 9.21 12.24
C LYS A 144 -4.78 9.30 13.42
N ALA A 145 -3.65 8.57 13.38
CA ALA A 145 -2.56 8.66 14.34
C ALA A 145 -1.65 9.90 14.14
N GLY A 146 -2.01 10.79 13.21
CA GLY A 146 -1.31 12.05 12.96
C GLY A 146 -0.16 11.99 11.95
N VAL A 147 -0.02 10.90 11.20
CA VAL A 147 0.96 10.84 10.09
C VAL A 147 0.52 11.80 8.98
N ARG A 148 1.50 12.58 8.50
CA ARG A 148 1.31 13.52 7.36
C ARG A 148 2.40 13.35 6.30
N ILE A 149 3.33 12.43 6.52
CA ILE A 149 4.39 12.07 5.58
C ILE A 149 4.06 10.70 5.00
N PHE A 150 3.51 10.69 3.80
CA PHE A 150 3.23 9.50 2.98
C PHE A 150 4.01 9.68 1.69
N LYS A 151 5.22 9.13 1.61
CA LYS A 151 6.16 9.44 0.55
C LYS A 151 6.65 8.17 -0.13
N CYS A 152 6.58 8.14 -1.45
CA CYS A 152 7.24 7.14 -2.27
C CYS A 152 8.58 7.70 -2.75
N ILE A 153 9.67 7.02 -2.43
CA ILE A 153 11.02 7.45 -2.78
C ILE A 153 11.34 7.00 -4.20
N GLY A 154 11.40 7.94 -5.13
CA GLY A 154 11.58 7.64 -6.55
C GLY A 154 12.91 6.96 -6.92
N LYS A 155 13.94 7.13 -6.10
CA LYS A 155 15.25 6.47 -6.27
C LYS A 155 15.30 5.07 -5.65
N SER A 156 14.51 4.78 -4.60
CA SER A 156 14.38 3.46 -4.02
C SER A 156 13.42 2.63 -4.88
N ARG A 157 13.88 1.50 -5.43
CA ARG A 157 13.17 0.78 -6.49
C ARG A 157 13.06 -0.69 -6.21
N VAL A 158 11.91 -1.25 -6.58
CA VAL A 158 11.66 -2.70 -6.60
C VAL A 158 11.01 -3.09 -7.91
N TYR A 159 11.36 -4.25 -8.43
CA TYR A 159 10.65 -4.86 -9.56
C TYR A 159 9.55 -5.76 -9.02
N HIS A 160 8.34 -5.61 -9.53
CA HIS A 160 7.18 -6.37 -9.08
C HIS A 160 6.65 -7.22 -10.23
N PHE A 161 6.66 -8.55 -10.05
CA PHE A 161 6.25 -9.52 -11.09
C PHE A 161 4.75 -9.50 -11.42
N GLY A 162 3.96 -8.75 -10.64
CA GLY A 162 2.58 -8.47 -11.01
C GLY A 162 1.56 -9.51 -10.58
N SER A 163 1.49 -9.83 -9.28
CA SER A 163 0.39 -10.63 -8.72
C SER A 163 0.22 -12.01 -9.36
N VAL A 164 1.30 -12.72 -9.57
CA VAL A 164 1.35 -14.05 -10.21
C VAL A 164 0.32 -15.01 -9.60
N THR A 165 0.19 -14.99 -8.27
CA THR A 165 -0.78 -15.83 -7.53
C THR A 165 -2.23 -15.46 -7.84
N VAL A 166 -2.53 -14.18 -8.07
CA VAL A 166 -3.88 -13.70 -8.38
C VAL A 166 -4.27 -14.11 -9.80
N HIS A 167 -3.35 -14.03 -10.76
CA HIS A 167 -3.60 -14.37 -12.17
C HIS A 167 -3.75 -15.88 -12.39
N LYS A 168 -2.94 -16.72 -11.75
CA LYS A 168 -3.03 -18.19 -11.86
C LYS A 168 -4.35 -18.77 -11.35
N ASN A 169 -5.08 -18.06 -10.50
CA ASN A 169 -6.32 -18.53 -9.86
C ASN A 169 -7.60 -17.78 -10.29
N GLN A 170 -7.63 -17.20 -11.50
CA GLN A 170 -8.80 -16.43 -12.00
C GLN A 170 -10.14 -17.20 -12.08
N LYS A 171 -10.14 -18.54 -11.91
CA LYS A 171 -11.37 -19.35 -11.92
C LYS A 171 -12.23 -19.24 -10.66
N ASN A 172 -11.75 -18.60 -9.57
CA ASN A 172 -12.52 -18.46 -8.35
C ASN A 172 -13.32 -17.15 -8.32
N PHE A 173 -14.64 -17.26 -8.41
CA PHE A 173 -15.64 -16.18 -8.28
C PHE A 173 -15.38 -15.23 -7.09
N PHE A 174 -14.87 -15.73 -5.97
CA PHE A 174 -14.51 -14.93 -4.80
C PHE A 174 -13.41 -13.90 -5.07
N LYS A 175 -12.43 -14.20 -5.95
CA LYS A 175 -11.32 -13.28 -6.24
C LYS A 175 -11.73 -12.10 -7.12
N LYS A 176 -12.67 -12.31 -8.05
CA LYS A 176 -13.13 -11.25 -8.96
C LYS A 176 -13.83 -10.08 -8.23
N ASN A 177 -14.38 -10.34 -7.04
CA ASN A 177 -15.14 -9.37 -6.26
C ASN A 177 -14.39 -8.82 -5.02
N GLN A 178 -13.19 -9.28 -4.71
CA GLN A 178 -12.47 -8.87 -3.50
C GLN A 178 -12.24 -7.35 -3.45
N GLY A 179 -11.84 -6.71 -4.54
CA GLY A 179 -11.67 -5.26 -4.61
C GLY A 179 -12.98 -4.50 -4.34
N SER A 180 -14.10 -5.00 -4.86
CA SER A 180 -15.43 -4.42 -4.60
C SER A 180 -15.82 -4.59 -3.13
N ILE A 181 -15.57 -5.75 -2.54
CA ILE A 181 -15.83 -6.03 -1.12
C ILE A 181 -14.95 -5.14 -0.24
N ALA A 182 -13.66 -5.05 -0.52
CA ALA A 182 -12.73 -4.21 0.22
C ALA A 182 -13.12 -2.72 0.19
N ASN A 183 -13.55 -2.21 -0.98
CA ASN A 183 -14.06 -0.84 -1.09
C ASN A 183 -15.30 -0.61 -0.23
N LYS A 184 -16.21 -1.58 -0.14
CA LYS A 184 -17.39 -1.50 0.72
C LYS A 184 -17.02 -1.51 2.20
N ILE A 185 -16.13 -2.43 2.61
CA ILE A 185 -15.62 -2.51 3.99
C ILE A 185 -14.98 -1.17 4.38
N PHE A 186 -14.11 -0.64 3.54
CA PHE A 186 -13.45 0.65 3.78
C PHE A 186 -14.46 1.79 3.92
N LEU A 187 -15.43 1.88 3.01
CA LEU A 187 -16.48 2.89 3.04
C LEU A 187 -17.33 2.80 4.32
N LEU A 188 -17.74 1.59 4.70
CA LEU A 188 -18.54 1.37 5.91
C LEU A 188 -17.75 1.67 7.19
N LYS A 189 -16.45 1.36 7.21
CA LYS A 189 -15.57 1.60 8.35
C LYS A 189 -15.25 3.08 8.53
N TRP A 190 -14.93 3.79 7.45
CA TRP A 190 -14.38 5.15 7.51
C TRP A 190 -15.37 6.24 7.08
N GLY A 191 -16.51 5.87 6.51
CA GLY A 191 -17.52 6.80 6.02
C GLY A 191 -17.17 7.56 4.74
N VAL A 192 -16.05 7.19 4.12
CA VAL A 192 -15.55 7.69 2.82
C VAL A 192 -14.92 6.55 2.02
N SER A 193 -14.89 6.66 0.69
CA SER A 193 -14.29 5.64 -0.18
C SER A 193 -12.75 5.72 -0.18
N ILE A 194 -12.10 4.62 -0.59
CA ILE A 194 -10.64 4.61 -0.85
C ILE A 194 -10.27 5.70 -1.86
N LYS A 195 -11.10 5.88 -2.90
CA LYS A 195 -10.87 6.92 -3.93
C LYS A 195 -10.91 8.32 -3.32
N PHE A 196 -11.87 8.59 -2.46
CA PHE A 196 -11.98 9.86 -1.74
C PHE A 196 -10.75 10.12 -0.87
N PHE A 197 -10.35 9.13 -0.07
CA PHE A 197 -9.19 9.21 0.80
C PHE A 197 -7.89 9.46 0.01
N LYS A 198 -7.64 8.69 -1.04
CA LYS A 198 -6.46 8.86 -1.90
C LYS A 198 -6.41 10.25 -2.55
N LYS A 199 -7.57 10.77 -2.96
CA LYS A 199 -7.67 12.08 -3.65
C LYS A 199 -7.51 13.26 -2.71
N HIS A 200 -8.31 13.29 -1.65
CA HIS A 200 -8.45 14.48 -0.80
C HIS A 200 -7.46 14.51 0.37
N TYR A 201 -7.13 13.35 0.94
CA TYR A 201 -6.21 13.25 2.07
C TYR A 201 -4.78 13.00 1.61
N LEU A 202 -4.54 11.93 0.85
CA LEU A 202 -3.19 11.53 0.46
C LEU A 202 -2.65 12.29 -0.76
N LYS A 203 -3.49 12.92 -1.58
CA LYS A 203 -3.10 13.58 -2.83
C LYS A 203 -2.24 12.69 -3.72
N SER A 204 -2.59 11.38 -3.81
CA SER A 204 -1.78 10.32 -4.44
C SER A 204 -1.52 10.51 -5.94
N HIS A 205 -2.06 11.55 -6.56
CA HIS A 205 -1.88 11.90 -7.97
C HIS A 205 -0.78 12.94 -8.19
N LEU A 206 -0.17 13.46 -7.10
CA LEU A 206 0.81 14.54 -7.16
C LEU A 206 2.23 14.04 -6.88
N PHE A 207 3.22 14.79 -7.33
CA PHE A 207 4.59 14.65 -6.86
C PHE A 207 4.70 15.11 -5.41
N HIS A 208 5.63 14.51 -4.66
CA HIS A 208 5.89 14.92 -3.29
C HIS A 208 6.66 16.24 -3.27
N ASN A 209 6.05 17.29 -2.77
CA ASN A 209 6.67 18.61 -2.61
C ASN A 209 6.72 19.04 -1.14
N GLU A 210 5.76 18.60 -0.34
CA GLU A 210 5.59 19.00 1.07
C GLU A 210 4.83 17.93 1.86
N ASN A 211 4.86 18.04 3.16
CA ASN A 211 4.04 17.19 4.03
C ASN A 211 2.57 17.48 3.82
N LEU A 212 1.74 16.46 3.98
CA LEU A 212 0.29 16.59 3.84
C LEU A 212 -0.31 17.43 4.98
N ASN A 213 -1.32 18.20 4.64
CA ASN A 213 -2.17 18.95 5.56
C ASN A 213 -3.59 18.38 5.55
N GLU A 214 -4.44 18.84 6.47
CA GLU A 214 -5.86 18.50 6.44
C GLU A 214 -6.48 18.83 5.07
N PRO A 215 -7.43 18.00 4.58
CA PRO A 215 -8.04 18.20 3.28
C PRO A 215 -8.68 19.59 3.14
N LYS A 216 -8.43 20.26 2.02
CA LYS A 216 -9.16 21.47 1.67
C LYS A 216 -10.62 21.12 1.39
N LYS A 217 -11.52 21.69 2.18
CA LYS A 217 -12.97 21.48 2.07
C LYS A 217 -13.59 22.43 1.03
N ASP A 218 -13.20 22.26 -0.23
CA ASP A 218 -13.73 23.00 -1.37
C ASP A 218 -14.99 22.32 -1.95
N LEU A 219 -15.57 22.90 -3.01
CA LEU A 219 -16.75 22.35 -3.67
C LEU A 219 -16.57 20.91 -4.12
N LEU A 220 -15.40 20.59 -4.69
CA LEU A 220 -15.10 19.25 -5.17
C LEU A 220 -15.05 18.22 -4.03
N TYR A 221 -14.47 18.61 -2.89
CA TYR A 221 -14.48 17.80 -1.68
C TYR A 221 -15.91 17.44 -1.25
N TYR A 222 -16.81 18.43 -1.19
CA TYR A 222 -18.20 18.18 -0.78
C TYR A 222 -18.99 17.38 -1.81
N VAL A 223 -18.79 17.60 -3.10
CA VAL A 223 -19.44 16.80 -4.16
C VAL A 223 -19.03 15.32 -4.04
N ASP A 224 -17.76 15.04 -3.87
CA ASP A 224 -17.28 13.66 -3.72
C ASP A 224 -17.75 13.06 -2.38
N LEU A 225 -17.78 13.86 -1.29
CA LEU A 225 -18.27 13.40 0.02
C LEU A 225 -19.76 13.04 -0.04
N ILE A 226 -20.58 13.82 -0.72
CA ILE A 226 -22.02 13.52 -0.88
C ILE A 226 -22.21 12.20 -1.61
N LYS A 227 -21.46 11.94 -2.70
CA LYS A 227 -21.52 10.66 -3.41
C LYS A 227 -21.17 9.49 -2.50
N ASP A 228 -20.11 9.63 -1.69
CA ASP A 228 -19.72 8.61 -0.73
C ASP A 228 -20.78 8.40 0.34
N LYS A 229 -21.44 9.48 0.83
CA LYS A 229 -22.52 9.35 1.82
C LYS A 229 -23.74 8.60 1.26
N PHE A 230 -24.15 8.86 0.02
CA PHE A 230 -25.21 8.09 -0.63
C PHE A 230 -24.83 6.60 -0.71
N SER A 231 -23.62 6.30 -1.15
CA SER A 231 -23.12 4.91 -1.22
C SER A 231 -23.05 4.26 0.16
N TYR A 232 -22.58 5.00 1.18
CA TYR A 232 -22.52 4.53 2.56
C TYR A 232 -23.89 4.13 3.09
N PHE A 233 -24.92 5.01 2.96
CA PHE A 233 -26.27 4.72 3.42
C PHE A 233 -26.89 3.56 2.64
N TYR A 234 -26.69 3.48 1.32
CA TYR A 234 -27.14 2.35 0.52
C TYR A 234 -26.58 1.03 1.05
N TYR A 235 -25.25 0.93 1.24
CA TYR A 235 -24.65 -0.30 1.75
C TYR A 235 -25.03 -0.60 3.19
N LYS A 236 -25.16 0.39 4.04
CA LYS A 236 -25.52 0.21 5.44
C LYS A 236 -26.96 -0.36 5.62
N PHE A 237 -27.90 0.08 4.80
CA PHE A 237 -29.30 -0.31 4.96
C PHE A 237 -29.75 -1.42 4.00
N PHE A 238 -29.16 -1.53 2.82
CA PHE A 238 -29.63 -2.44 1.77
C PHE A 238 -28.63 -3.57 1.41
N SER A 239 -27.43 -3.56 2.00
CA SER A 239 -26.44 -4.61 1.73
C SER A 239 -26.46 -5.68 2.82
N SER A 240 -26.36 -6.95 2.41
CA SER A 240 -26.20 -8.11 3.30
C SER A 240 -24.83 -8.17 3.99
N ILE A 241 -23.92 -7.28 3.65
CA ILE A 241 -22.60 -7.21 4.28
C ILE A 241 -22.74 -6.45 5.61
N ARG A 242 -22.82 -7.20 6.70
CA ARG A 242 -22.64 -6.64 8.05
C ARG A 242 -21.15 -6.74 8.40
N LEU A 243 -20.55 -5.65 8.81
CA LEU A 243 -19.25 -5.70 9.48
C LEU A 243 -19.46 -6.46 10.79
N LYS A 244 -18.67 -7.53 10.99
CA LYS A 244 -18.59 -8.22 12.27
C LYS A 244 -17.78 -7.40 13.26
#